data_ed35a3eda06de501ac70b00af7f3cff8
#
_entry.id   ed35a3eda06de501ac70b00af7f3cff8
#
_cell.length_a   1.000
_cell.length_b   1.000
_cell.length_c   1.000
_cell.angle_alpha   90.00
_cell.angle_beta   90.00
_cell.angle_gamma   90.00
#
_symmetry.space_group_name_H-M   'P 1'
#
loop_
_entity.id
_entity.type
_entity.pdbx_description
1 polymer ?
#
loop_
_entity_poly.entity_id
_entity_poly.type
_entity_poly.pdbx_seq_one_letter_code
_entity_poly.pdbx_strand_id
1 'polypeptide(L)'
;MESILFETDRLILKPGSLEDYYKVYEYDLLKLRDINGEFEFVKQDPKYIKEHVYPGSDNTIYDWVIYLKENGYPIGNIFAEMHDSTDNSNEIGYNLHPNYWGNAYMKEACIAVLGYLFEEGYDKIYCSYDEGNIKSKKSIEKTGFKLESIKEKAWKKNGVPITQYRYVMTKEMYDELYKTKKIRI
;
A
#
# COMPACT_ATOMS: atom_id res chain seq x y z
N MET A 1 6.31 -13.25 17.05
CA MET A 1 6.87 -12.58 15.87
C MET A 1 7.47 -11.28 16.35
N GLU A 2 8.77 -11.06 16.09
CA GLU A 2 9.37 -9.76 16.34
C GLU A 2 8.63 -8.70 15.49
N SER A 3 8.32 -7.59 16.10
CA SER A 3 7.65 -6.49 15.41
C SER A 3 8.64 -5.86 14.44
N ILE A 4 8.47 -6.10 13.15
CA ILE A 4 9.31 -5.52 12.10
C ILE A 4 9.06 -4.03 12.07
N LEU A 5 10.14 -3.26 12.25
CA LEU A 5 10.11 -1.81 12.28
C LEU A 5 11.05 -1.27 11.20
N PHE A 6 10.54 -0.37 10.35
CA PHE A 6 11.34 0.37 9.39
C PHE A 6 11.43 1.83 9.77
N GLU A 7 12.59 2.42 9.55
CA GLU A 7 12.79 3.85 9.61
C GLU A 7 13.34 4.37 8.29
N THR A 8 12.69 5.39 7.75
CA THR A 8 13.15 6.14 6.58
C THR A 8 13.59 7.55 7.01
N ASP A 9 13.82 8.45 6.08
CA ASP A 9 14.17 9.83 6.43
C ASP A 9 13.04 10.53 7.21
N ARG A 10 11.78 10.29 6.85
CA ARG A 10 10.60 11.01 7.39
C ARG A 10 9.57 10.12 8.09
N LEU A 11 9.68 8.79 7.94
CA LEU A 11 8.64 7.85 8.36
C LEU A 11 9.16 6.79 9.32
N ILE A 12 8.24 6.29 10.14
CA ILE A 12 8.38 5.03 10.89
C ILE A 12 7.24 4.12 10.44
N LEU A 13 7.58 2.89 10.04
CA LEU A 13 6.62 1.85 9.69
C LEU A 13 6.71 0.73 10.73
N LYS A 14 5.62 0.43 11.38
CA LYS A 14 5.52 -0.62 12.40
C LYS A 14 4.08 -1.12 12.53
N PRO A 15 3.84 -2.29 13.12
CA PRO A 15 2.49 -2.72 13.45
C PRO A 15 1.75 -1.64 14.25
N GLY A 16 0.52 -1.36 13.86
CA GLY A 16 -0.32 -0.35 14.50
C GLY A 16 -1.38 -0.97 15.40
N SER A 17 -1.99 -0.14 16.25
CA SER A 17 -3.18 -0.47 17.02
C SER A 17 -4.45 -0.19 16.22
N LEU A 18 -5.58 -0.74 16.64
CA LEU A 18 -6.90 -0.40 16.06
C LEU A 18 -7.17 1.11 16.07
N GLU A 19 -6.73 1.80 17.12
CA GLU A 19 -6.87 3.27 17.24
C GLU A 19 -6.08 4.01 16.16
N ASP A 20 -4.91 3.51 15.77
CA ASP A 20 -4.13 4.08 14.67
C ASP A 20 -4.85 3.92 13.34
N TYR A 21 -5.49 2.77 13.11
CA TYR A 21 -6.32 2.56 11.91
C TYR A 21 -7.51 3.51 11.88
N TYR A 22 -8.17 3.77 12.99
CA TYR A 22 -9.24 4.77 13.03
C TYR A 22 -8.75 6.15 12.58
N LYS A 23 -7.59 6.58 13.03
CA LYS A 23 -6.96 7.85 12.61
C LYS A 23 -6.57 7.86 11.13
N VAL A 24 -6.00 6.76 10.63
CA VAL A 24 -5.63 6.62 9.21
C VAL A 24 -6.84 6.77 8.30
N TYR A 25 -8.00 6.27 8.71
CA TYR A 25 -9.23 6.29 7.91
C TYR A 25 -10.20 7.43 8.29
N GLU A 26 -9.82 8.32 9.21
CA GLU A 26 -10.63 9.47 9.61
C GLU A 26 -10.46 10.63 8.61
N TYR A 27 -11.18 10.60 7.49
CA TYR A 27 -11.16 11.67 6.49
C TYR A 27 -12.54 11.93 5.88
N ASP A 28 -12.74 13.15 5.38
CA ASP A 28 -14.00 13.58 4.80
C ASP A 28 -14.18 12.99 3.39
N LEU A 29 -15.05 11.99 3.27
CA LEU A 29 -15.39 11.34 1.99
C LEU A 29 -16.02 12.30 0.98
N LEU A 30 -16.73 13.35 1.43
CA LEU A 30 -17.36 14.31 0.52
C LEU A 30 -16.30 15.14 -0.23
N LYS A 31 -15.21 15.49 0.44
CA LYS A 31 -14.08 16.18 -0.21
C LYS A 31 -13.34 15.32 -1.23
N LEU A 32 -13.46 13.99 -1.11
CA LEU A 32 -12.81 13.07 -2.04
C LEU A 32 -13.66 12.77 -3.27
N ARG A 33 -14.99 12.90 -3.19
CA ARG A 33 -15.90 12.74 -4.34
C ARG A 33 -15.56 13.71 -5.48
N ASP A 34 -15.22 14.95 -5.16
CA ASP A 34 -14.89 15.98 -6.16
C ASP A 34 -13.55 15.74 -6.85
N ILE A 35 -12.67 14.94 -6.24
CA ILE A 35 -11.29 14.73 -6.72
C ILE A 35 -11.15 13.43 -7.51
N ASN A 36 -11.88 12.36 -7.16
CA ASN A 36 -11.65 11.01 -7.66
C ASN A 36 -12.86 10.34 -8.34
N GLY A 37 -13.97 11.05 -8.52
CA GLY A 37 -15.18 10.38 -9.00
C GLY A 37 -15.69 9.35 -7.99
N GLU A 38 -16.33 8.29 -8.46
CA GLU A 38 -17.08 7.31 -7.67
C GLU A 38 -16.24 6.30 -6.86
N PHE A 39 -15.05 6.66 -6.36
CA PHE A 39 -14.29 5.77 -5.48
C PHE A 39 -14.97 5.66 -4.12
N GLU A 40 -15.54 4.50 -3.83
CA GLU A 40 -15.85 4.12 -2.44
C GLU A 40 -14.53 3.83 -1.72
N PHE A 41 -14.05 4.80 -0.98
CA PHE A 41 -13.06 4.54 0.04
C PHE A 41 -13.66 3.59 1.11
N VAL A 42 -12.78 2.87 1.80
CA VAL A 42 -13.13 2.08 2.96
C VAL A 42 -14.14 2.86 3.81
N LYS A 43 -15.28 2.27 4.10
CA LYS A 43 -16.29 2.91 4.95
C LYS A 43 -15.63 3.32 6.24
N GLN A 44 -15.75 4.58 6.60
CA GLN A 44 -15.21 5.15 7.85
C GLN A 44 -15.99 4.69 9.08
N ASP A 45 -16.79 3.66 8.94
CA ASP A 45 -17.47 3.00 10.04
C ASP A 45 -16.43 2.25 10.89
N PRO A 46 -16.27 2.59 12.18
CA PRO A 46 -15.35 1.91 13.08
C PRO A 46 -15.55 0.40 13.13
N LYS A 47 -16.80 -0.06 12.98
CA LYS A 47 -17.11 -1.48 12.92
C LYS A 47 -16.51 -2.12 11.66
N TYR A 48 -16.66 -1.47 10.50
CA TYR A 48 -16.10 -1.96 9.24
C TYR A 48 -14.57 -2.00 9.31
N ILE A 49 -13.93 -0.96 9.84
CA ILE A 49 -12.47 -0.94 10.02
C ILE A 49 -12.00 -2.10 10.88
N LYS A 50 -12.68 -2.32 12.02
CA LYS A 50 -12.34 -3.43 12.94
C LYS A 50 -12.53 -4.81 12.32
N GLU A 51 -13.57 -5.00 11.51
CA GLU A 51 -13.93 -6.31 10.98
C GLU A 51 -13.24 -6.66 9.66
N HIS A 52 -12.82 -5.66 8.86
CA HIS A 52 -12.37 -5.87 7.48
C HIS A 52 -11.01 -5.22 7.13
N VAL A 53 -10.51 -4.34 7.99
CA VAL A 53 -9.25 -3.64 7.74
C VAL A 53 -8.17 -4.03 8.74
N TYR A 54 -8.54 -4.14 10.03
CA TYR A 54 -7.62 -4.49 11.11
C TYR A 54 -7.93 -5.92 11.64
N PRO A 55 -6.94 -6.81 11.76
CA PRO A 55 -5.49 -6.69 11.48
C PRO A 55 -5.07 -7.00 10.04
N GLY A 56 -5.95 -6.87 9.08
CA GLY A 56 -5.81 -7.30 7.70
C GLY A 56 -6.67 -8.51 7.36
N SER A 57 -6.57 -9.00 6.12
CA SER A 57 -7.24 -10.21 5.65
C SER A 57 -6.51 -11.47 6.12
N ASP A 58 -7.13 -12.65 5.99
CA ASP A 58 -6.50 -13.94 6.30
C ASP A 58 -5.24 -14.23 5.45
N ASN A 59 -5.10 -13.53 4.31
CA ASN A 59 -3.94 -13.64 3.43
C ASN A 59 -2.85 -12.60 3.74
N THR A 60 -3.10 -11.67 4.66
CA THR A 60 -2.11 -10.65 5.03
C THR A 60 -0.99 -11.29 5.84
N ILE A 61 0.24 -11.21 5.32
CA ILE A 61 1.44 -11.71 5.99
C ILE A 61 2.04 -10.62 6.87
N TYR A 62 2.04 -9.40 6.36
CA TYR A 62 2.60 -8.22 7.02
C TYR A 62 1.65 -7.04 6.88
N ASP A 63 1.54 -6.24 7.93
CA ASP A 63 0.79 -4.98 7.91
C ASP A 63 1.50 -3.94 8.80
N TRP A 64 1.80 -2.79 8.22
CA TRP A 64 2.49 -1.70 8.89
C TRP A 64 1.69 -0.42 8.78
N VAL A 65 1.48 0.24 9.91
CA VAL A 65 1.02 1.63 9.94
C VAL A 65 2.21 2.54 9.68
N ILE A 66 1.98 3.57 8.89
CA ILE A 66 2.97 4.59 8.50
C ILE A 66 2.80 5.80 9.42
N TYR A 67 3.83 6.12 10.21
CA TYR A 67 3.84 7.26 11.11
C TYR A 67 4.81 8.33 10.61
N LEU A 68 4.45 9.61 10.79
CA LEU A 68 5.39 10.71 10.62
C LEU A 68 6.39 10.76 11.78
N LYS A 69 7.68 10.82 11.50
CA LYS A 69 8.72 10.96 12.53
C LYS A 69 8.60 12.23 13.34
N GLU A 70 8.16 13.31 12.70
CA GLU A 70 8.10 14.64 13.33
C GLU A 70 7.15 14.73 14.53
N ASN A 71 6.08 13.94 14.53
CA ASN A 71 5.03 14.04 15.56
C ASN A 71 4.42 12.70 15.98
N GLY A 72 4.85 11.59 15.38
CA GLY A 72 4.34 10.25 15.67
C GLY A 72 2.90 10.00 15.18
N TYR A 73 2.34 10.85 14.32
CA TYR A 73 0.97 10.72 13.85
C TYR A 73 0.85 9.65 12.76
N PRO A 74 -0.13 8.72 12.83
CA PRO A 74 -0.36 7.71 11.80
C PRO A 74 -1.02 8.36 10.58
N ILE A 75 -0.42 8.18 9.40
CA ILE A 75 -0.84 8.83 8.16
C ILE A 75 -1.31 7.86 7.08
N GLY A 76 -1.09 6.56 7.25
CA GLY A 76 -1.44 5.54 6.28
C GLY A 76 -1.07 4.16 6.76
N ASN A 77 -1.29 3.17 5.91
CA ASN A 77 -0.79 1.82 6.11
C ASN A 77 -0.33 1.21 4.78
N ILE A 78 0.53 0.21 4.88
CA ILE A 78 0.97 -0.64 3.78
C ILE A 78 0.99 -2.07 4.29
N PHE A 79 0.47 -2.98 3.49
CA PHE A 79 0.41 -4.40 3.84
C PHE A 79 0.95 -5.25 2.70
N ALA A 80 1.36 -6.46 3.03
CA ALA A 80 1.83 -7.46 2.08
C ALA A 80 1.03 -8.74 2.25
N GLU A 81 0.48 -9.23 1.14
CA GLU A 81 -0.33 -10.43 1.07
C GLU A 81 0.37 -11.51 0.25
N MET A 82 0.18 -12.78 0.64
CA MET A 82 0.64 -13.88 -0.18
C MET A 82 -0.14 -13.90 -1.49
N HIS A 83 0.58 -13.82 -2.59
CA HIS A 83 -0.06 -13.77 -3.90
C HIS A 83 -0.27 -15.19 -4.47
N ASP A 84 0.81 -15.86 -4.84
CA ASP A 84 0.82 -17.22 -5.35
C ASP A 84 2.01 -17.97 -4.75
N SER A 85 1.73 -19.12 -4.14
CA SER A 85 2.78 -19.95 -3.54
C SER A 85 3.73 -20.58 -4.57
N THR A 86 3.41 -20.47 -5.86
CA THR A 86 4.16 -21.16 -6.93
C THR A 86 5.27 -20.30 -7.54
N ASP A 87 5.17 -18.96 -7.48
CA ASP A 87 6.12 -18.04 -8.12
C ASP A 87 6.94 -17.19 -7.14
N ASN A 88 6.95 -17.55 -5.85
CA ASN A 88 7.68 -16.86 -4.79
C ASN A 88 7.44 -15.34 -4.79
N SER A 89 6.19 -14.95 -4.95
CA SER A 89 5.77 -13.56 -5.05
C SER A 89 4.89 -13.12 -3.89
N ASN A 90 4.83 -11.80 -3.74
CA ASN A 90 3.97 -11.13 -2.79
C ASN A 90 3.22 -9.98 -3.49
N GLU A 91 2.09 -9.56 -2.98
CA GLU A 91 1.39 -8.36 -3.46
C GLU A 91 1.28 -7.34 -2.34
N ILE A 92 1.66 -6.09 -2.60
CA ILE A 92 1.49 -5.01 -1.65
C ILE A 92 0.26 -4.18 -1.98
N GLY A 93 -0.48 -3.83 -0.93
CA GLY A 93 -1.54 -2.83 -0.98
C GLY A 93 -1.28 -1.72 0.03
N TYR A 94 -1.87 -0.55 -0.17
CA TYR A 94 -1.65 0.58 0.71
C TYR A 94 -2.79 1.59 0.71
N ASN A 95 -2.88 2.32 1.81
CA ASN A 95 -3.73 3.50 1.95
C ASN A 95 -2.93 4.65 2.56
N LEU A 96 -3.21 5.88 2.12
CA LEU A 96 -2.66 7.10 2.68
C LEU A 96 -3.78 8.10 2.91
N HIS A 97 -3.85 8.64 4.13
CA HIS A 97 -4.81 9.66 4.49
C HIS A 97 -4.69 10.88 3.54
N PRO A 98 -5.79 11.38 2.98
CA PRO A 98 -5.77 12.40 1.91
C PRO A 98 -5.00 13.68 2.22
N ASN A 99 -4.96 14.11 3.47
CA ASN A 99 -4.22 15.31 3.88
C ASN A 99 -2.70 15.19 3.67
N TYR A 100 -2.21 13.97 3.48
CA TYR A 100 -0.77 13.69 3.28
C TYR A 100 -0.40 13.33 1.85
N TRP A 101 -1.36 13.39 0.92
CA TRP A 101 -1.10 13.18 -0.49
C TRP A 101 -0.17 14.24 -1.09
N GLY A 102 0.53 13.90 -2.15
CA GLY A 102 1.43 14.82 -2.85
C GLY A 102 2.84 14.95 -2.26
N ASN A 103 3.07 14.46 -1.04
CA ASN A 103 4.36 14.57 -0.33
C ASN A 103 5.34 13.42 -0.59
N ALA A 104 5.00 12.49 -1.48
CA ALA A 104 5.78 11.29 -1.78
C ALA A 104 5.98 10.32 -0.59
N TYR A 105 5.22 10.46 0.48
CA TYR A 105 5.31 9.55 1.65
C TYR A 105 5.06 8.09 1.27
N MET A 106 4.03 7.81 0.46
CA MET A 106 3.76 6.43 0.03
C MET A 106 4.91 5.84 -0.79
N LYS A 107 5.55 6.62 -1.67
CA LYS A 107 6.73 6.16 -2.40
C LYS A 107 7.88 5.80 -1.44
N GLU A 108 8.13 6.62 -0.43
CA GLU A 108 9.16 6.41 0.58
C GLU A 108 8.88 5.12 1.38
N ALA A 109 7.63 4.94 1.82
CA ALA A 109 7.19 3.73 2.52
C ALA A 109 7.32 2.48 1.65
N CYS A 110 6.85 2.53 0.39
CA CYS A 110 6.95 1.40 -0.54
C CYS A 110 8.40 0.98 -0.78
N ILE A 111 9.35 1.93 -0.94
CA ILE A 111 10.76 1.61 -1.15
C ILE A 111 11.33 0.82 0.05
N ALA A 112 10.99 1.21 1.28
CA ALA A 112 11.43 0.51 2.47
C ALA A 112 10.86 -0.91 2.55
N VAL A 113 9.55 -1.06 2.33
CA VAL A 113 8.88 -2.37 2.36
C VAL A 113 9.38 -3.28 1.24
N LEU A 114 9.58 -2.77 0.03
CA LEU A 114 10.14 -3.55 -1.08
C LEU A 114 11.55 -4.07 -0.74
N GLY A 115 12.41 -3.23 -0.16
CA GLY A 115 13.73 -3.66 0.29
C GLY A 115 13.66 -4.84 1.24
N TYR A 116 12.81 -4.74 2.26
CA TYR A 116 12.61 -5.81 3.23
C TYR A 116 12.08 -7.10 2.57
N LEU A 117 11.04 -7.00 1.75
CA LEU A 117 10.46 -8.19 1.10
C LEU A 117 11.47 -8.90 0.18
N PHE A 118 12.33 -8.15 -0.51
CA PHE A 118 13.42 -8.76 -1.29
C PHE A 118 14.53 -9.38 -0.43
N GLU A 119 14.77 -8.86 0.77
CA GLU A 119 15.69 -9.46 1.75
C GLU A 119 15.11 -10.75 2.37
N GLU A 120 13.79 -10.82 2.56
CA GLU A 120 13.07 -12.03 2.94
C GLU A 120 13.08 -13.11 1.86
N GLY A 121 13.58 -12.81 0.65
CA GLY A 121 13.80 -13.78 -0.42
C GLY A 121 12.69 -13.84 -1.46
N TYR A 122 11.73 -12.92 -1.48
CA TYR A 122 10.76 -12.84 -2.58
C TYR A 122 11.47 -12.42 -3.88
N ASP A 123 11.03 -12.97 -5.02
CA ASP A 123 11.61 -12.65 -6.32
C ASP A 123 10.87 -11.51 -7.03
N LYS A 124 9.56 -11.42 -6.76
CA LYS A 124 8.66 -10.46 -7.39
C LYS A 124 7.68 -9.90 -6.37
N ILE A 125 7.44 -8.61 -6.46
CA ILE A 125 6.40 -7.94 -5.70
C ILE A 125 5.43 -7.30 -6.67
N TYR A 126 4.15 -7.61 -6.51
CA TYR A 126 3.07 -7.03 -7.29
C TYR A 126 2.41 -5.86 -6.56
N CYS A 127 1.80 -4.98 -7.34
CA CYS A 127 0.90 -3.94 -6.85
C CYS A 127 -0.12 -3.66 -7.93
N SER A 128 -1.40 -3.62 -7.57
CA SER A 128 -2.49 -3.44 -8.54
C SER A 128 -3.28 -2.16 -8.27
N TYR A 129 -3.91 -1.63 -9.31
CA TYR A 129 -4.93 -0.60 -9.16
C TYR A 129 -6.12 -0.88 -10.07
N ASP A 130 -7.29 -0.42 -9.64
CA ASP A 130 -8.52 -0.50 -10.41
C ASP A 130 -8.68 0.69 -11.34
N GLU A 131 -9.27 0.45 -12.50
CA GLU A 131 -9.61 1.48 -13.49
C GLU A 131 -10.27 2.70 -12.83
N GLY A 132 -9.79 3.90 -13.20
CA GLY A 132 -10.22 5.16 -12.61
C GLY A 132 -9.37 5.64 -11.43
N ASN A 133 -8.62 4.76 -10.72
CA ASN A 133 -7.73 5.17 -9.63
C ASN A 133 -6.39 5.74 -10.14
N ILE A 134 -6.46 6.89 -10.78
CA ILE A 134 -5.28 7.57 -11.37
C ILE A 134 -4.21 7.92 -10.31
N LYS A 135 -4.60 8.13 -9.06
CA LYS A 135 -3.64 8.44 -7.99
C LYS A 135 -2.82 7.22 -7.62
N SER A 136 -3.45 6.06 -7.47
CA SER A 136 -2.74 4.80 -7.24
C SER A 136 -1.82 4.49 -8.43
N LYS A 137 -2.31 4.59 -9.67
CA LYS A 137 -1.48 4.45 -10.88
C LYS A 137 -0.21 5.29 -10.80
N LYS A 138 -0.35 6.60 -10.56
CA LYS A 138 0.80 7.52 -10.47
C LYS A 138 1.77 7.15 -9.34
N SER A 139 1.26 6.68 -8.21
CA SER A 139 2.08 6.25 -7.09
C SER A 139 2.90 5.00 -7.44
N ILE A 140 2.25 3.99 -8.03
CA ILE A 140 2.88 2.74 -8.48
C ILE A 140 3.99 3.05 -9.51
N GLU A 141 3.67 3.82 -10.55
CA GLU A 141 4.64 4.17 -11.60
C GLU A 141 5.81 5.01 -11.08
N LYS A 142 5.57 5.95 -10.17
CA LYS A 142 6.61 6.76 -9.53
C LYS A 142 7.53 5.93 -8.61
N THR A 143 7.04 4.82 -8.09
CA THR A 143 7.86 3.87 -7.33
C THR A 143 8.71 2.98 -8.26
N GLY A 144 8.45 2.99 -9.56
CA GLY A 144 9.25 2.27 -10.55
C GLY A 144 8.70 0.91 -10.95
N PHE A 145 7.53 0.52 -10.46
CA PHE A 145 6.85 -0.68 -10.94
C PHE A 145 6.55 -0.59 -12.43
N LYS A 146 6.54 -1.72 -13.12
CA LYS A 146 6.21 -1.83 -14.55
C LYS A 146 4.90 -2.57 -14.74
N LEU A 147 4.09 -2.12 -15.69
CA LEU A 147 2.84 -2.82 -16.06
C LEU A 147 3.19 -4.23 -16.52
N GLU A 148 2.54 -5.22 -15.91
CA GLU A 148 2.68 -6.64 -16.25
C GLU A 148 1.46 -7.13 -17.02
N SER A 149 0.27 -6.91 -16.49
CA SER A 149 -0.96 -7.42 -17.08
C SER A 149 -2.16 -6.50 -16.83
N ILE A 150 -3.17 -6.68 -17.68
CA ILE A 150 -4.46 -6.00 -17.60
C ILE A 150 -5.53 -7.10 -17.55
N LYS A 151 -6.33 -7.10 -16.50
CA LYS A 151 -7.45 -8.02 -16.34
C LYS A 151 -8.76 -7.27 -16.51
N GLU A 152 -9.32 -7.36 -17.70
CA GLU A 152 -10.66 -6.82 -17.95
C GLU A 152 -11.70 -7.55 -17.12
N LYS A 153 -12.69 -6.82 -16.62
CA LYS A 153 -13.78 -7.38 -15.81
C LYS A 153 -13.28 -8.25 -14.65
N ALA A 154 -12.19 -7.84 -14.00
CA ALA A 154 -11.55 -8.57 -12.92
C ALA A 154 -12.53 -8.87 -11.78
N TRP A 155 -13.37 -7.90 -11.47
CA TRP A 155 -14.44 -7.97 -10.48
C TRP A 155 -15.57 -6.99 -10.81
N LYS A 156 -16.62 -6.91 -9.98
CA LYS A 156 -17.73 -5.99 -10.17
C LYS A 156 -17.90 -5.07 -8.97
N LYS A 157 -17.95 -3.77 -9.21
CA LYS A 157 -18.33 -2.76 -8.23
C LYS A 157 -19.76 -2.30 -8.50
N ASN A 158 -20.67 -2.49 -7.55
CA ASN A 158 -22.10 -2.15 -7.74
C ASN A 158 -22.70 -2.68 -9.04
N GLY A 159 -22.30 -3.90 -9.46
CA GLY A 159 -22.72 -4.51 -10.71
C GLY A 159 -21.95 -4.07 -11.97
N VAL A 160 -21.14 -3.04 -11.88
CA VAL A 160 -20.31 -2.54 -13.00
C VAL A 160 -18.98 -3.30 -13.04
N PRO A 161 -18.61 -3.92 -14.18
CA PRO A 161 -17.32 -4.57 -14.33
C PRO A 161 -16.17 -3.56 -14.20
N ILE A 162 -15.15 -3.93 -13.45
CA ILE A 162 -13.94 -3.13 -13.21
C ILE A 162 -12.74 -3.82 -13.85
N THR A 163 -11.93 -3.05 -14.58
CA THR A 163 -10.64 -3.48 -15.11
C THR A 163 -9.55 -3.24 -14.06
N GLN A 164 -8.73 -4.25 -13.83
CA GLN A 164 -7.58 -4.16 -12.91
C GLN A 164 -6.27 -4.14 -13.69
N TYR A 165 -5.38 -3.26 -13.32
CA TYR A 165 -4.05 -3.09 -13.87
C TYR A 165 -3.03 -3.57 -12.85
N ARG A 166 -2.27 -4.61 -13.22
CA ARG A 166 -1.27 -5.21 -12.36
C ARG A 166 0.12 -4.80 -12.78
N TYR A 167 0.90 -4.39 -11.81
CA TYR A 167 2.27 -3.97 -11.97
C TYR A 167 3.20 -4.87 -11.17
N VAL A 168 4.44 -5.00 -11.62
CA VAL A 168 5.48 -5.81 -11.00
C VAL A 168 6.74 -4.99 -10.72
N MET A 169 7.40 -5.29 -9.60
CA MET A 169 8.77 -4.93 -9.27
C MET A 169 9.55 -6.22 -9.04
N THR A 170 10.62 -6.45 -9.79
CA THR A 170 11.54 -7.56 -9.52
C THR A 170 12.70 -7.09 -8.64
N LYS A 171 13.42 -8.04 -8.06
CA LYS A 171 14.62 -7.76 -7.28
C LYS A 171 15.66 -6.96 -8.07
N GLU A 172 15.88 -7.34 -9.34
CA GLU A 172 16.84 -6.67 -10.23
C GLU A 172 16.42 -5.22 -10.50
N MET A 173 15.14 -4.98 -10.78
CA MET A 173 14.61 -3.62 -11.00
C MET A 173 14.77 -2.76 -9.76
N TYR A 174 14.51 -3.32 -8.58
CA TYR A 174 14.68 -2.63 -7.30
C TYR A 174 16.15 -2.25 -7.06
N ASP A 175 17.05 -3.21 -7.23
CA ASP A 175 18.49 -3.00 -7.04
C ASP A 175 19.03 -1.92 -7.99
N GLU A 176 18.60 -1.93 -9.25
CA GLU A 176 18.99 -0.92 -10.25
C GLU A 176 18.52 0.50 -9.87
N LEU A 177 17.27 0.62 -9.37
CA LEU A 177 16.68 1.92 -9.04
C LEU A 177 17.15 2.48 -7.69
N TYR A 178 17.42 1.62 -6.71
CA TYR A 178 17.56 2.00 -5.31
C TYR A 178 18.84 1.52 -4.61
N LYS A 179 19.73 0.82 -5.29
CA LYS A 179 20.98 0.23 -4.76
C LYS A 179 21.88 1.20 -3.99
N THR A 180 21.76 2.50 -4.28
CA THR A 180 22.57 3.55 -3.61
C THR A 180 21.87 4.17 -2.39
N LYS A 181 20.58 3.88 -2.17
CA LYS A 181 19.84 4.40 -1.02
C LYS A 181 19.95 3.41 0.13
N LYS A 182 20.90 3.63 1.04
CA LYS A 182 20.95 2.88 2.31
C LYS A 182 19.64 3.10 3.06
N ILE A 183 18.73 2.13 2.99
CA ILE A 183 17.61 2.04 3.91
C ILE A 183 18.22 1.68 5.25
N ARG A 184 18.07 2.56 6.25
CA ARG A 184 18.45 2.22 7.62
C ARG A 184 17.32 1.37 8.19
N ILE A 185 17.60 0.09 8.34
CA ILE A 185 16.77 -0.87 9.07
C ILE A 185 17.01 -0.68 10.55
#